data_af55b7ae0c0aa5487142e00787c0c651
#
_entry.id   af55b7ae0c0aa5487142e00787c0c651
#
_cell.length_a   1.000
_cell.length_b   1.000
_cell.length_c   1.000
_cell.angle_alpha   90.00
_cell.angle_beta   90.00
_cell.angle_gamma   90.00
#
_symmetry.space_group_name_H-M   'P 1'
#
loop_
_entity.id
_entity.type
_entity.pdbx_description
1 polymer ?
#
loop_
_entity_poly.entity_id
_entity_poly.type
_entity_poly.pdbx_seq_one_letter_code
_entity_poly.pdbx_strand_id
1 'polypeptide(L)'
;MLDLAKIRKCVIPAAGIGSRFYPLTRAQPKEMLPVLDRPVIHYVVEEAIRSGLDEILIVIGTGKDSIINYFDRHPLDDKSENSGVIDFPDIYFIRQKSPLGLADSIKYGKGFT
;
A
#
# COMPACT_ATOMS: atom_id res chain seq x y z
N MET A 1 4.70 -28.85 -10.74
CA MET A 1 4.86 -28.17 -9.44
C MET A 1 4.95 -26.68 -9.65
N LEU A 2 4.17 -25.90 -8.90
CA LEU A 2 4.24 -24.45 -8.99
C LEU A 2 5.56 -23.95 -8.44
N ASP A 3 6.30 -23.21 -9.25
CA ASP A 3 7.54 -22.59 -8.82
C ASP A 3 7.22 -21.22 -8.19
N LEU A 4 7.15 -21.18 -6.87
CA LEU A 4 6.83 -19.97 -6.12
C LEU A 4 7.88 -18.88 -6.29
N ALA A 5 9.10 -19.21 -6.71
CA ALA A 5 10.13 -18.21 -6.97
C ALA A 5 9.80 -17.32 -8.16
N LYS A 6 8.83 -17.71 -9.00
CA LYS A 6 8.36 -16.90 -10.11
C LYS A 6 7.27 -15.89 -9.74
N ILE A 7 6.68 -16.03 -8.55
CA ILE A 7 5.68 -15.08 -8.08
C ILE A 7 6.42 -13.91 -7.45
N ARG A 8 6.44 -12.77 -8.14
CA ARG A 8 7.19 -11.59 -7.72
C ARG A 8 6.33 -10.33 -7.60
N LYS A 9 5.12 -10.34 -8.14
CA LYS A 9 4.26 -9.18 -8.22
C LYS A 9 3.07 -9.30 -7.29
N CYS A 10 2.69 -8.18 -6.67
CA CYS A 10 1.59 -8.10 -5.72
C CYS A 10 0.71 -6.90 -6.06
N VAL A 11 -0.60 -7.08 -5.98
CA VAL A 11 -1.56 -5.99 -6.12
C VAL A 11 -2.26 -5.80 -4.78
N ILE A 12 -2.19 -4.60 -4.23
CA ILE A 12 -2.81 -4.25 -2.96
C ILE A 12 -3.95 -3.27 -3.22
N PRO A 13 -5.22 -3.69 -3.05
CA PRO A 13 -6.35 -2.77 -3.17
C PRO A 13 -6.47 -1.89 -1.93
N ALA A 14 -6.39 -0.58 -2.11
CA ALA A 14 -6.46 0.40 -1.05
C ALA A 14 -7.37 1.58 -1.42
N ALA A 15 -8.36 1.34 -2.27
CA ALA A 15 -9.25 2.38 -2.78
C ALA A 15 -10.59 2.49 -2.04
N GLY A 16 -10.86 1.62 -1.06
CA GLY A 16 -12.09 1.64 -0.27
C GLY A 16 -12.26 2.92 0.54
N ILE A 17 -13.50 3.34 0.75
CA ILE A 17 -13.78 4.61 1.44
C ILE A 17 -13.67 4.53 2.97
N GLY A 18 -13.51 3.33 3.53
CA GLY A 18 -13.30 3.17 4.97
C GLY A 18 -14.51 3.50 5.82
N SER A 19 -15.71 3.12 5.37
CA SER A 19 -16.96 3.49 6.04
C SER A 19 -17.06 2.98 7.48
N ARG A 20 -16.40 1.88 7.80
CA ARG A 20 -16.41 1.30 9.17
C ARG A 20 -15.76 2.21 10.20
N PHE A 21 -14.86 3.09 9.76
CA PHE A 21 -14.12 4.00 10.64
C PHE A 21 -14.58 5.45 10.49
N TYR A 22 -15.66 5.67 9.76
CA TYR A 22 -16.21 7.01 9.60
C TYR A 22 -16.65 7.56 10.96
N PRO A 23 -16.41 8.83 11.33
CA PRO A 23 -15.89 9.91 10.49
C PRO A 23 -14.35 10.08 10.48
N LEU A 24 -13.60 9.22 11.15
CA LEU A 24 -12.15 9.32 11.20
C LEU A 24 -11.55 9.26 9.78
N THR A 25 -12.15 8.44 8.91
CA THR A 25 -11.69 8.28 7.52
C THR A 25 -11.95 9.49 6.62
N ARG A 26 -12.65 10.53 7.12
CA ARG A 26 -12.70 11.83 6.42
C ARG A 26 -11.34 12.51 6.46
N ALA A 27 -10.61 12.36 7.56
CA ALA A 27 -9.32 13.01 7.77
C ALA A 27 -8.17 12.17 7.24
N GLN A 28 -8.29 10.83 7.32
CA GLN A 28 -7.23 9.91 6.92
C GLN A 28 -7.80 8.66 6.27
N PRO A 29 -7.10 8.10 5.25
CA PRO A 29 -7.42 6.77 4.76
C PRO A 29 -7.32 5.73 5.88
N LYS A 30 -8.18 4.69 5.84
CA LYS A 30 -8.12 3.61 6.83
C LYS A 30 -6.75 2.90 6.82
N GLU A 31 -6.11 2.84 5.65
CA GLU A 31 -4.80 2.23 5.49
C GLU A 31 -3.69 2.99 6.22
N MET A 32 -3.94 4.26 6.56
CA MET A 32 -2.99 5.11 7.27
C MET A 32 -3.27 5.19 8.77
N LEU A 33 -4.29 4.50 9.27
CA LEU A 33 -4.55 4.45 10.70
C LEU A 33 -3.39 3.75 11.41
N PRO A 34 -2.93 4.28 12.54
CA PRO A 34 -1.73 3.76 13.19
C PRO A 34 -1.98 2.43 13.90
N VAL A 35 -0.98 1.55 13.77
CA VAL A 35 -0.83 0.37 14.61
C VAL A 35 0.53 0.53 15.27
N LEU A 36 0.53 0.81 16.55
CA LEU A 36 1.74 1.23 17.27
C LEU A 36 2.28 2.53 16.67
N ASP A 37 3.46 2.52 16.10
CA ASP A 37 4.15 3.69 15.56
C ASP A 37 4.09 3.80 14.02
N ARG A 38 3.34 2.91 13.36
CA ARG A 38 3.33 2.85 11.90
C ARG A 38 1.92 2.64 11.35
N PRO A 39 1.63 3.15 10.14
CA PRO A 39 0.32 2.94 9.54
C PRO A 39 0.11 1.48 9.12
N VAL A 40 -1.15 1.06 9.07
CA VAL A 40 -1.52 -0.31 8.68
C VAL A 40 -0.88 -0.72 7.36
N ILE A 41 -0.88 0.16 6.37
CA ILE A 41 -0.34 -0.15 5.04
C ILE A 41 1.15 -0.52 5.08
N HIS A 42 1.90 0.01 6.04
CA HIS A 42 3.30 -0.33 6.21
C HIS A 42 3.48 -1.83 6.46
N TYR A 43 2.66 -2.39 7.34
CA TYR A 43 2.76 -3.80 7.71
C TYR A 43 2.34 -4.71 6.56
N VAL A 44 1.35 -4.30 5.79
CA VAL A 44 0.91 -5.07 4.61
C VAL A 44 2.02 -5.16 3.58
N VAL A 45 2.67 -4.04 3.27
CA VAL A 45 3.77 -4.00 2.32
C VAL A 45 4.98 -4.76 2.85
N GLU A 46 5.29 -4.61 4.13
CA GLU A 46 6.38 -5.34 4.78
C GLU A 46 6.19 -6.84 4.68
N GLU A 47 4.97 -7.32 4.91
CA GLU A 47 4.65 -8.74 4.78
C GLU A 47 4.85 -9.23 3.34
N ALA A 48 4.42 -8.45 2.37
CA ALA A 48 4.62 -8.78 0.96
C ALA A 48 6.11 -8.93 0.62
N ILE A 49 6.92 -8.00 1.11
CA ILE A 49 8.38 -8.03 0.89
C ILE A 49 9.00 -9.27 1.53
N ARG A 50 8.63 -9.58 2.75
CA ARG A 50 9.12 -10.76 3.47
C ARG A 50 8.70 -12.07 2.81
N SER A 51 7.63 -12.03 2.05
CA SER A 51 7.13 -13.18 1.28
C SER A 51 7.86 -13.33 -0.07
N GLY A 52 8.82 -12.47 -0.37
CA GLY A 52 9.60 -12.54 -1.60
C GLY A 52 9.01 -11.77 -2.77
N LEU A 53 7.98 -10.94 -2.54
CA LEU A 53 7.38 -10.12 -3.59
C LEU A 53 8.18 -8.82 -3.71
N ASP A 54 8.67 -8.52 -4.90
CA ASP A 54 9.55 -7.38 -5.12
C ASP A 54 8.98 -6.28 -6.03
N GLU A 55 7.81 -6.51 -6.60
CA GLU A 55 7.07 -5.51 -7.36
C GLU A 55 5.65 -5.39 -6.80
N ILE A 56 5.29 -4.21 -6.33
CA ILE A 56 4.03 -3.98 -5.63
C ILE A 56 3.27 -2.87 -6.32
N LEU A 57 2.01 -3.14 -6.68
CA LEU A 57 1.06 -2.14 -7.18
C LEU A 57 0.02 -1.89 -6.11
N ILE A 58 -0.13 -0.63 -5.71
CA ILE A 58 -1.20 -0.22 -4.78
C ILE A 58 -2.26 0.52 -5.56
N VAL A 59 -3.49 0.03 -5.52
CA VAL A 59 -4.63 0.68 -6.15
C VAL A 59 -5.25 1.62 -5.14
N ILE A 60 -5.20 2.92 -5.43
CA ILE A 60 -5.70 3.97 -4.53
C ILE A 60 -6.94 4.63 -5.12
N GLY A 61 -7.68 5.33 -4.26
CA GLY A 61 -8.82 6.14 -4.66
C GLY A 61 -8.61 7.61 -4.31
N THR A 62 -9.67 8.40 -4.44
CA THR A 62 -9.67 9.80 -4.06
C THR A 62 -9.35 9.94 -2.57
N GLY A 63 -8.52 10.91 -2.21
CA GLY A 63 -8.17 11.19 -0.82
C GLY A 63 -7.13 10.24 -0.24
N LYS A 64 -6.42 9.49 -1.06
CA LYS A 64 -5.41 8.52 -0.63
C LYS A 64 -3.97 8.99 -0.83
N ASP A 65 -3.75 10.28 -1.02
CA ASP A 65 -2.41 10.83 -1.29
C ASP A 65 -1.42 10.58 -0.15
N SER A 66 -1.89 10.48 1.08
CA SER A 66 -1.03 10.17 2.22
C SER A 66 -0.38 8.80 2.11
N ILE A 67 -1.00 7.85 1.42
CA ILE A 67 -0.41 6.53 1.17
C ILE A 67 0.82 6.68 0.27
N ILE A 68 0.68 7.45 -0.81
CA ILE A 68 1.81 7.72 -1.72
C ILE A 68 2.93 8.41 -0.96
N ASN A 69 2.60 9.46 -0.22
CA ASN A 69 3.58 10.24 0.53
C ASN A 69 4.33 9.40 1.56
N TYR A 70 3.66 8.43 2.16
CA TYR A 70 4.29 7.57 3.16
C TYR A 70 5.46 6.77 2.60
N PHE A 71 5.34 6.29 1.35
CA PHE A 71 6.38 5.48 0.72
C PHE A 71 7.43 6.28 -0.01
N ASP A 72 7.25 7.60 -0.12
CA ASP A 72 8.26 8.48 -0.68
C ASP A 72 9.44 8.59 0.29
N ARG A 73 10.64 8.77 -0.28
CA ARG A 73 11.83 8.97 0.53
C ARG A 73 11.73 10.28 1.30
N HIS A 74 11.99 10.22 2.60
CA HIS A 74 11.91 11.37 3.48
C HIS A 74 13.31 11.74 4.00
N PRO A 75 13.61 13.04 4.16
CA PRO A 75 14.92 13.47 4.66
C PRO A 75 15.31 12.91 6.03
N LEU A 76 14.31 12.58 6.87
CA LEU A 76 14.57 12.04 8.20
C LEU A 76 14.89 10.54 8.20
N ASP A 77 14.73 9.86 7.07
CA ASP A 77 14.93 8.41 6.98
C ASP A 77 16.38 8.03 7.30
N ASP A 78 17.33 8.83 6.82
CA ASP A 78 18.76 8.57 7.02
C ASP A 78 19.28 9.03 8.39
N LYS A 79 18.47 9.78 9.15
CA LYS A 79 18.88 10.38 10.42
C LYS A 79 18.30 9.70 11.64
N SER A 80 17.32 8.85 11.47
CA SER A 80 16.67 8.16 12.58
C SER A 80 17.41 6.86 12.89
N GLU A 81 17.92 6.73 14.11
CA GLU A 81 18.55 5.49 14.56
C GLU A 81 17.58 4.33 14.61
N ASN A 82 16.28 4.63 14.79
CA ASN A 82 15.22 3.65 14.82
C ASN A 82 14.38 3.71 13.53
N SER A 83 15.00 4.12 12.45
CA SER A 83 14.23 4.33 11.22
C SER A 83 13.46 3.08 10.81
N GLY A 84 13.97 1.89 11.13
CA GLY A 84 13.33 0.66 10.65
C GLY A 84 13.01 0.81 9.18
N VAL A 85 13.75 1.68 8.48
CA VAL A 85 13.53 1.96 7.08
C VAL A 85 13.84 0.68 6.36
N ILE A 86 12.78 0.00 6.01
CA ILE A 86 12.86 -1.09 5.07
C ILE A 86 13.14 -0.41 3.76
N ASP A 87 14.17 -0.89 3.08
CA ASP A 87 14.43 -0.49 1.72
C ASP A 87 13.29 -1.07 0.89
N PHE A 88 12.23 -0.27 0.69
CA PHE A 88 11.07 -0.73 -0.05
C PHE A 88 11.46 -0.99 -1.50
N PRO A 89 10.98 -2.09 -2.09
CA PRO A 89 11.15 -2.34 -3.52
C PRO A 89 10.34 -1.33 -4.33
N ASP A 90 10.35 -1.50 -5.64
CA ASP A 90 9.56 -0.64 -6.53
C ASP A 90 8.07 -0.76 -6.19
N ILE A 91 7.49 0.35 -5.76
CA ILE A 91 6.06 0.44 -5.45
C ILE A 91 5.42 1.34 -6.50
N TYR A 92 4.39 0.83 -7.14
CA TYR A 92 3.64 1.53 -8.17
C TYR A 92 2.26 1.86 -7.63
N PHE A 93 1.70 2.98 -8.06
CA PHE A 93 0.37 3.41 -7.66
C PHE A 93 -0.49 3.62 -8.90
N ILE A 94 -1.75 3.17 -8.81
CA ILE A 94 -2.75 3.47 -9.83
C ILE A 94 -4.01 3.95 -9.13
N ARG A 95 -4.65 4.99 -9.68
CA ARG A 95 -5.85 5.57 -9.08
C ARG A 95 -7.10 4.95 -9.69
N GLN A 96 -7.94 4.36 -8.85
CA GLN A 96 -9.27 3.92 -9.25
C GLN A 96 -10.18 5.14 -9.35
N LYS A 97 -10.88 5.28 -10.47
CA LYS A 97 -11.71 6.46 -10.74
C LYS A 97 -12.95 6.55 -9.87
N SER A 98 -13.53 5.40 -9.51
CA SER A 98 -14.75 5.34 -8.70
C SER A 98 -14.65 4.18 -7.70
N PRO A 99 -15.23 4.31 -6.50
CA PRO A 99 -15.13 3.24 -5.49
C PRO A 99 -16.11 2.11 -5.79
N LEU A 100 -15.79 1.29 -6.78
CA LEU A 100 -16.64 0.19 -7.25
C LEU A 100 -16.33 -1.14 -6.57
N GLY A 101 -15.58 -1.12 -5.46
CA GLY A 101 -15.33 -2.29 -4.65
C GLY A 101 -14.05 -3.05 -5.01
N LEU A 102 -13.84 -4.15 -4.29
CA LEU A 102 -12.60 -4.92 -4.35
C LEU A 102 -12.32 -5.51 -5.74
N ALA A 103 -13.34 -6.10 -6.36
CA ALA A 103 -13.16 -6.74 -7.67
C ALA A 103 -12.74 -5.73 -8.74
N ASP A 104 -13.29 -4.51 -8.68
CA ASP A 104 -12.91 -3.44 -9.60
C ASP A 104 -11.47 -2.99 -9.35
N SER A 105 -11.07 -2.85 -8.09
CA SER A 105 -9.68 -2.51 -7.74
C SER A 105 -8.69 -3.52 -8.32
N ILE A 106 -9.01 -4.80 -8.26
CA ILE A 106 -8.16 -5.86 -8.79
C ILE A 106 -8.01 -5.74 -10.31
N LYS A 107 -9.07 -5.32 -11.01
CA LYS A 107 -9.01 -5.12 -12.47
C LYS A 107 -7.95 -4.10 -12.88
N TYR A 108 -7.72 -3.08 -12.06
CA TYR A 108 -6.67 -2.09 -12.35
C TYR A 108 -5.27 -2.69 -12.33
N GLY A 109 -5.10 -3.83 -11.65
CA GLY A 109 -3.83 -4.54 -11.63
C GLY A 109 -3.58 -5.45 -12.83
N LYS A 110 -4.57 -5.63 -13.71
CA LYS A 110 -4.47 -6.60 -14.80
C LYS A 110 -3.29 -6.36 -15.73
N GLY A 111 -3.03 -5.12 -16.07
CA GLY A 111 -1.90 -4.77 -16.93
C GLY A 111 -0.54 -4.89 -16.23
N PHE A 112 -0.52 -4.89 -14.90
CA PHE A 112 0.68 -5.01 -14.10
C PHE A 112 1.13 -6.48 -13.98
N THR A 113 0.18 -7.36 -13.86
CA THR A 113 0.46 -8.79 -13.71
C THR A 113 0.57 -9.50 -15.05
#